data_d1f24b18e82a1cc599cf891e488bffd0
#
_entry.id   d1f24b18e82a1cc599cf891e488bffd0
#
_cell.length_a   1.000
_cell.length_b   1.000
_cell.length_c   1.000
_cell.angle_alpha   90.00
_cell.angle_beta   90.00
_cell.angle_gamma   90.00
#
_symmetry.space_group_name_H-M   'P 1'
#
loop_
_entity.id
_entity.type
_entity.pdbx_description
1 polymer ?
#
loop_
_entity_poly.entity_id
_entity_poly.type
_entity_poly.pdbx_seq_one_letter_code
_entity_poly.pdbx_strand_id
1 'polypeptide(L)'
;MYIPLQRSCINYYSLSYPKSATGRVIARLSAARCHNRIMTTPTLSHIVDTFHSLYPPHLAASWDSSGLVCGRLQAPVEHVHFAVDAISAIAQEAVNLGADLLITHHPLLLRGTSFMPDSDYKGNVLHTLIEGGCGLLGAHTNADAAVAGVNEALCEALNLQGCEPLTDQQQQELAGEEYCVGTGRVGVLARPLTLQELSEELAAALPATAGGLRVAGSPQKLIRRVALCGGAGDSLFDAVRASEADVYITADLRHHPASEFREQELVRGTDTALIDCSHAASESLWLNRAAERLQETLAGQGYSIEISVSSLNTDPWDFHVDTGQTIGSASTPC
;
A
#
# COMPACT_ATOMS: atom_id res chain seq x y z
N MET A 1 13.25 14.86 -40.71
CA MET A 1 14.01 13.87 -39.95
C MET A 1 13.02 13.31 -38.95
N TYR A 2 12.40 12.17 -39.26
CA TYR A 2 11.34 11.54 -38.47
C TYR A 2 11.99 10.73 -37.33
N ILE A 3 11.57 11.01 -36.10
CA ILE A 3 11.89 10.17 -34.92
C ILE A 3 10.64 9.29 -34.70
N PRO A 4 10.74 7.95 -34.66
CA PRO A 4 9.58 7.10 -34.42
C PRO A 4 9.20 7.12 -32.93
N LEU A 5 7.92 7.33 -32.68
CA LEU A 5 7.25 7.13 -31.41
C LEU A 5 7.39 5.68 -30.97
N GLN A 6 7.96 5.47 -29.79
CA GLN A 6 7.98 4.19 -29.12
C GLN A 6 6.54 3.76 -28.77
N ARG A 7 6.22 2.54 -29.15
CA ARG A 7 4.95 1.90 -28.85
C ARG A 7 4.87 1.58 -27.37
N SER A 8 3.83 2.09 -26.71
CA SER A 8 3.40 1.73 -25.37
C SER A 8 3.17 0.21 -25.26
N CYS A 9 3.76 -0.41 -24.25
CA CYS A 9 3.47 -1.79 -23.88
C CYS A 9 2.10 -1.83 -23.19
N ILE A 10 1.07 -2.24 -23.94
CA ILE A 10 -0.25 -2.55 -23.40
C ILE A 10 -0.40 -4.07 -23.47
N ASN A 11 -0.35 -4.75 -22.34
CA ASN A 11 -0.92 -6.08 -22.20
C ASN A 11 -1.54 -6.21 -20.81
N TYR A 12 -2.85 -6.05 -20.76
CA TYR A 12 -3.65 -6.32 -19.57
C TYR A 12 -4.18 -7.75 -19.63
N TYR A 13 -3.84 -8.56 -18.65
CA TYR A 13 -4.55 -9.80 -18.39
C TYR A 13 -5.65 -9.56 -17.35
N SER A 14 -6.89 -9.68 -17.79
CA SER A 14 -8.03 -9.81 -16.90
C SER A 14 -8.05 -11.25 -16.36
N LEU A 15 -7.74 -11.42 -15.10
CA LEU A 15 -7.98 -12.67 -14.39
C LEU A 15 -9.47 -12.78 -14.09
N SER A 16 -10.20 -13.57 -14.90
CA SER A 16 -11.58 -13.93 -14.63
C SER A 16 -11.61 -15.17 -13.73
N TYR A 17 -12.17 -15.04 -12.53
CA TYR A 17 -12.48 -16.18 -11.67
C TYR A 17 -13.72 -16.93 -12.16
N PRO A 18 -13.72 -18.26 -12.24
CA PRO A 18 -14.91 -19.03 -12.58
C PRO A 18 -15.84 -19.15 -11.36
N LYS A 19 -17.11 -18.78 -11.56
CA LYS A 19 -18.18 -19.04 -10.59
C LYS A 19 -18.44 -20.54 -10.47
N SER A 20 -18.60 -21.00 -9.23
CA SER A 20 -18.90 -22.39 -8.86
C SER A 20 -20.18 -22.93 -9.51
N ALA A 21 -20.08 -24.09 -10.15
CA ALA A 21 -21.22 -24.95 -10.46
C ALA A 21 -21.00 -26.31 -9.80
N THR A 22 -21.97 -26.68 -9.00
CA THR A 22 -22.08 -27.98 -8.34
C THR A 22 -22.25 -29.13 -9.34
N GLY A 23 -21.32 -30.06 -9.38
CA GLY A 23 -21.45 -31.29 -10.15
C GLY A 23 -20.50 -32.36 -9.59
N ARG A 24 -21.06 -33.36 -8.89
CA ARG A 24 -20.30 -34.55 -8.42
C ARG A 24 -19.78 -35.33 -9.62
N VAL A 25 -18.47 -35.37 -9.77
CA VAL A 25 -17.80 -36.40 -10.59
C VAL A 25 -16.93 -37.23 -9.67
N ILE A 26 -17.29 -38.54 -9.57
CA ILE A 26 -16.47 -39.51 -8.87
C ILE A 26 -15.34 -39.91 -9.81
N ALA A 27 -14.16 -39.35 -9.62
CA ALA A 27 -12.95 -39.78 -10.29
C ALA A 27 -12.17 -40.73 -9.35
N ARG A 28 -11.89 -41.96 -9.83
CA ARG A 28 -11.02 -42.89 -9.17
C ARG A 28 -9.60 -42.31 -9.10
N LEU A 29 -9.16 -41.96 -7.90
CA LEU A 29 -7.79 -41.56 -7.63
C LEU A 29 -6.89 -42.78 -7.67
N SER A 30 -6.05 -42.91 -8.69
CA SER A 30 -4.87 -43.73 -8.66
C SER A 30 -3.94 -43.22 -7.57
N ALA A 31 -3.45 -44.10 -6.69
CA ALA A 31 -2.52 -43.78 -5.63
C ALA A 31 -1.21 -43.22 -6.21
N ALA A 32 -1.12 -41.91 -6.37
CA ALA A 32 0.13 -41.21 -6.55
C ALA A 32 0.89 -41.29 -5.21
N ARG A 33 2.09 -41.84 -5.24
CA ARG A 33 3.00 -41.89 -4.09
C ARG A 33 3.16 -40.49 -3.54
N CYS A 34 2.58 -40.21 -2.37
CA CYS A 34 2.98 -39.07 -1.54
C CYS A 34 4.46 -39.28 -1.21
N HIS A 35 5.32 -38.55 -1.91
CA HIS A 35 6.65 -38.27 -1.39
C HIS A 35 6.42 -37.43 -0.15
N ASN A 36 6.77 -37.98 1.00
CA ASN A 36 6.84 -37.29 2.27
C ASN A 36 7.97 -36.24 2.12
N ARG A 37 7.65 -35.06 1.55
CA ARG A 37 8.58 -33.96 1.48
C ARG A 37 8.65 -33.45 2.91
N ILE A 38 9.78 -33.66 3.58
CA ILE A 38 10.07 -33.02 4.86
C ILE A 38 9.97 -31.54 4.56
N MET A 39 8.91 -30.89 5.03
CA MET A 39 8.75 -29.44 4.94
C MET A 39 9.81 -28.86 5.87
N THR A 40 10.84 -28.28 5.31
CA THR A 40 11.86 -27.56 6.10
C THR A 40 11.34 -26.18 6.42
N THR A 41 11.47 -25.78 7.68
CA THR A 41 11.12 -24.40 8.09
C THR A 41 12.10 -23.42 7.43
N PRO A 42 11.63 -22.35 6.73
CA PRO A 42 12.52 -21.38 6.12
C PRO A 42 13.25 -20.57 7.19
N THR A 43 14.43 -20.07 6.86
CA THR A 43 15.15 -19.14 7.73
C THR A 43 14.66 -17.70 7.52
N LEU A 44 14.93 -16.81 8.48
CA LEU A 44 14.63 -15.38 8.34
C LEU A 44 15.26 -14.80 7.06
N SER A 45 16.51 -15.16 6.75
CA SER A 45 17.15 -14.73 5.50
C SER A 45 16.32 -15.14 4.28
N HIS A 46 15.84 -16.38 4.25
CA HIS A 46 15.04 -16.87 3.15
C HIS A 46 13.71 -16.11 3.00
N ILE A 47 13.04 -15.79 4.11
CA ILE A 47 11.80 -14.98 4.08
C ILE A 47 12.11 -13.57 3.57
N VAL A 48 13.17 -12.92 4.07
CA VAL A 48 13.60 -11.57 3.64
C VAL A 48 13.92 -11.57 2.14
N ASP A 49 14.69 -12.53 1.64
CA ASP A 49 15.06 -12.62 0.23
C ASP A 49 13.81 -12.85 -0.65
N THR A 50 12.90 -13.72 -0.21
CA THR A 50 11.63 -13.95 -0.90
C THR A 50 10.77 -12.68 -0.93
N PHE A 51 10.64 -11.98 0.19
CA PHE A 51 9.88 -10.74 0.27
C PHE A 51 10.51 -9.63 -0.59
N HIS A 52 11.85 -9.51 -0.59
CA HIS A 52 12.56 -8.56 -1.45
C HIS A 52 12.45 -8.91 -2.95
N SER A 53 12.19 -10.14 -3.33
CA SER A 53 11.89 -10.48 -4.74
C SER A 53 10.53 -9.96 -5.19
N LEU A 54 9.58 -9.80 -4.26
CA LEU A 54 8.24 -9.23 -4.50
C LEU A 54 8.23 -7.70 -4.41
N TYR A 55 9.00 -7.14 -3.47
CA TYR A 55 9.12 -5.71 -3.18
C TYR A 55 10.59 -5.29 -3.12
N PRO A 56 11.25 -5.16 -4.28
CA PRO A 56 12.70 -4.99 -4.35
C PRO A 56 13.19 -3.71 -3.68
N PRO A 57 14.24 -3.76 -2.83
CA PRO A 57 14.76 -2.59 -2.13
C PRO A 57 15.25 -1.47 -3.05
N HIS A 58 15.68 -1.79 -4.30
CA HIS A 58 16.13 -0.77 -5.25
C HIS A 58 15.03 0.16 -5.74
N LEU A 59 13.75 -0.21 -5.55
CA LEU A 59 12.60 0.65 -5.85
C LEU A 59 12.38 1.72 -4.79
N ALA A 60 13.03 1.62 -3.63
CA ALA A 60 12.90 2.60 -2.56
C ALA A 60 13.47 3.96 -2.98
N ALA A 61 12.83 5.02 -2.50
CA ALA A 61 13.34 6.39 -2.67
C ALA A 61 14.70 6.54 -1.99
N SER A 62 15.57 7.38 -2.53
CA SER A 62 16.97 7.52 -2.07
C SER A 62 17.11 8.02 -0.61
N TRP A 63 16.08 8.60 -0.05
CA TRP A 63 16.02 9.07 1.34
C TRP A 63 15.47 8.06 2.31
N ASP A 64 14.94 6.94 1.81
CA ASP A 64 14.24 5.90 2.57
C ASP A 64 15.21 4.89 3.19
N SER A 65 14.70 4.10 4.15
CA SER A 65 15.41 3.07 4.89
C SER A 65 14.60 1.78 4.98
N SER A 66 14.16 1.27 3.82
CA SER A 66 13.47 -0.01 3.71
C SER A 66 14.43 -1.18 3.94
N GLY A 67 13.99 -2.23 4.65
CA GLY A 67 14.75 -3.47 4.85
C GLY A 67 14.68 -4.04 6.27
N LEU A 68 15.50 -5.04 6.53
CA LEU A 68 15.55 -5.72 7.84
C LEU A 68 16.21 -4.81 8.89
N VAL A 69 15.42 -4.42 9.89
CA VAL A 69 15.86 -3.56 11.00
C VAL A 69 16.56 -4.37 12.09
N CYS A 70 15.98 -5.50 12.48
CA CYS A 70 16.58 -6.45 13.43
C CYS A 70 16.10 -7.88 13.16
N GLY A 71 16.89 -8.86 13.59
CA GLY A 71 16.56 -10.28 13.46
C GLY A 71 17.79 -11.14 13.28
N ARG A 72 17.67 -12.43 13.58
CA ARG A 72 18.74 -13.42 13.40
C ARG A 72 18.53 -14.15 12.07
N LEU A 73 19.35 -13.84 11.07
CA LEU A 73 19.20 -14.34 9.70
C LEU A 73 19.02 -15.86 9.57
N GLN A 74 19.63 -16.64 10.48
CA GLN A 74 19.56 -18.10 10.46
C GLN A 74 18.47 -18.68 11.38
N ALA A 75 17.70 -17.83 12.07
CA ALA A 75 16.58 -18.31 12.88
C ALA A 75 15.49 -18.91 11.98
N PRO A 76 14.83 -20.01 12.39
CA PRO A 76 13.68 -20.53 11.69
C PRO A 76 12.52 -19.52 11.81
N VAL A 77 11.68 -19.45 10.78
CA VAL A 77 10.46 -18.63 10.75
C VAL A 77 9.26 -19.51 10.47
N GLU A 78 8.35 -19.59 11.42
CA GLU A 78 7.11 -20.33 11.32
C GLU A 78 5.89 -19.41 11.23
N HIS A 79 6.03 -18.15 11.75
CA HIS A 79 4.95 -17.15 11.73
C HIS A 79 5.47 -15.76 11.33
N VAL A 80 4.84 -15.17 10.31
CA VAL A 80 5.06 -13.77 9.88
C VAL A 80 3.80 -12.95 10.17
N HIS A 81 3.98 -11.80 10.81
CA HIS A 81 2.89 -10.86 11.10
C HIS A 81 3.07 -9.56 10.32
N PHE A 82 1.97 -9.01 9.76
CA PHE A 82 1.97 -7.78 8.99
C PHE A 82 1.23 -6.65 9.71
N ALA A 83 1.74 -5.42 9.62
CA ALA A 83 1.08 -4.21 10.12
C ALA A 83 1.49 -2.98 9.30
N VAL A 84 0.78 -1.85 9.45
CA VAL A 84 1.20 -0.57 8.84
C VAL A 84 2.37 0.01 9.63
N ASP A 85 2.22 0.14 10.95
CA ASP A 85 3.13 0.88 11.81
C ASP A 85 3.92 -0.01 12.76
N ALA A 86 5.19 0.34 12.98
CA ALA A 86 6.04 -0.27 14.00
C ALA A 86 5.90 0.46 15.35
N ILE A 87 4.73 0.35 15.99
CA ILE A 87 4.44 0.95 17.31
C ILE A 87 4.44 -0.09 18.43
N SER A 88 4.49 0.36 19.70
CA SER A 88 4.58 -0.55 20.88
C SER A 88 3.42 -1.56 20.93
N ALA A 89 2.20 -1.14 20.58
CA ALA A 89 1.03 -2.04 20.57
C ALA A 89 1.18 -3.16 19.54
N ILE A 90 1.67 -2.85 18.35
CA ILE A 90 1.92 -3.82 17.26
C ILE A 90 3.08 -4.76 17.63
N ALA A 91 4.17 -4.23 18.21
CA ALA A 91 5.28 -5.06 18.69
C ALA A 91 4.81 -6.08 19.74
N GLN A 92 3.98 -5.62 20.68
CA GLN A 92 3.42 -6.51 21.71
C GLN A 92 2.42 -7.52 21.11
N GLU A 93 1.61 -7.14 20.13
CA GLU A 93 0.72 -8.05 19.39
C GLU A 93 1.54 -9.15 18.71
N ALA A 94 2.58 -8.80 17.96
CA ALA A 94 3.44 -9.75 17.26
C ALA A 94 4.07 -10.76 18.21
N VAL A 95 4.62 -10.30 19.36
CA VAL A 95 5.20 -11.17 20.39
C VAL A 95 4.14 -12.07 21.03
N ASN A 96 2.96 -11.55 21.35
CA ASN A 96 1.87 -12.33 21.93
C ASN A 96 1.35 -13.42 20.99
N LEU A 97 1.39 -13.18 19.68
CA LEU A 97 1.05 -14.15 18.65
C LEU A 97 2.17 -15.17 18.40
N GLY A 98 3.37 -14.96 18.97
CA GLY A 98 4.53 -15.81 18.71
C GLY A 98 5.08 -15.62 17.30
N ALA A 99 4.94 -14.43 16.71
CA ALA A 99 5.50 -14.15 15.39
C ALA A 99 7.04 -14.13 15.44
N ASP A 100 7.67 -14.76 14.47
CA ASP A 100 9.13 -14.77 14.29
C ASP A 100 9.62 -13.54 13.50
N LEU A 101 8.73 -12.93 12.70
CA LEU A 101 9.00 -11.73 11.91
C LEU A 101 7.76 -10.85 11.87
N LEU A 102 7.95 -9.57 12.22
CA LEU A 102 7.01 -8.49 11.95
C LEU A 102 7.45 -7.76 10.68
N ILE A 103 6.55 -7.65 9.71
CA ILE A 103 6.74 -6.83 8.51
C ILE A 103 5.84 -5.62 8.63
N THR A 104 6.42 -4.41 8.61
CA THR A 104 5.67 -3.16 8.65
C THR A 104 5.86 -2.36 7.37
N HIS A 105 4.83 -1.57 7.02
CA HIS A 105 4.99 -0.59 5.95
C HIS A 105 5.93 0.53 6.40
N HIS A 106 5.65 1.17 7.50
CA HIS A 106 6.48 2.25 8.00
C HIS A 106 7.77 1.73 8.66
N PRO A 107 8.95 2.28 8.28
CA PRO A 107 10.20 1.92 8.92
C PRO A 107 10.30 2.53 10.31
N LEU A 108 10.60 1.72 11.32
CA LEU A 108 10.84 2.22 12.68
C LEU A 108 12.00 3.23 12.73
N LEU A 109 13.03 2.99 11.92
CA LEU A 109 14.28 3.76 11.89
C LEU A 109 14.50 4.40 10.50
N LEU A 110 13.68 5.39 10.14
CA LEU A 110 13.86 6.14 8.90
C LEU A 110 15.16 6.98 8.91
N ARG A 111 15.62 7.37 10.09
CA ARG A 111 16.87 8.11 10.29
C ARG A 111 17.75 7.38 11.27
N GLY A 112 19.08 7.49 11.09
CA GLY A 112 20.04 6.92 12.02
C GLY A 112 19.84 7.42 13.44
N THR A 113 20.04 6.53 14.42
CA THR A 113 19.96 6.85 15.84
C THR A 113 21.23 6.40 16.54
N SER A 114 21.63 7.14 17.57
CA SER A 114 22.79 6.82 18.40
C SER A 114 22.44 6.15 19.71
N PHE A 115 21.17 6.22 20.13
CA PHE A 115 20.71 5.73 21.42
C PHE A 115 19.35 5.06 21.26
N MET A 116 19.17 3.91 21.93
CA MET A 116 17.94 3.10 21.85
C MET A 116 17.54 2.60 23.26
N PRO A 117 17.35 3.50 24.25
CA PRO A 117 16.87 3.09 25.56
C PRO A 117 15.39 2.69 25.47
N ASP A 118 14.93 1.81 26.36
CA ASP A 118 13.54 1.38 26.48
C ASP A 118 12.56 2.50 26.91
N SER A 119 13.09 3.61 27.39
CA SER A 119 12.34 4.85 27.68
C SER A 119 12.00 5.69 26.45
N ASP A 120 12.59 5.40 25.29
CA ASP A 120 12.20 5.92 23.98
C ASP A 120 11.31 4.89 23.27
N TYR A 121 10.26 5.34 22.56
CA TYR A 121 9.31 4.40 21.95
C TYR A 121 9.97 3.47 20.91
N LYS A 122 10.97 3.95 20.16
CA LYS A 122 11.70 3.13 19.18
C LYS A 122 12.56 2.08 19.86
N GLY A 123 13.22 2.48 20.95
CA GLY A 123 13.94 1.56 21.82
C GLY A 123 13.02 0.52 22.43
N ASN A 124 11.87 0.93 22.97
CA ASN A 124 10.88 0.03 23.53
C ASN A 124 10.38 -1.01 22.51
N VAL A 125 10.04 -0.60 21.29
CA VAL A 125 9.64 -1.50 20.21
C VAL A 125 10.74 -2.52 19.90
N LEU A 126 11.99 -2.08 19.74
CA LEU A 126 13.10 -2.99 19.43
C LEU A 126 13.39 -3.95 20.58
N HIS A 127 13.42 -3.48 21.83
CA HIS A 127 13.61 -4.36 22.99
C HIS A 127 12.50 -5.41 23.08
N THR A 128 11.23 -5.00 22.92
CA THR A 128 10.08 -5.92 22.91
C THR A 128 10.24 -7.02 21.86
N LEU A 129 10.55 -6.64 20.61
CA LEU A 129 10.68 -7.60 19.52
C LEU A 129 11.91 -8.51 19.71
N ILE A 130 13.07 -7.95 20.03
CA ILE A 130 14.32 -8.72 20.21
C ILE A 130 14.20 -9.71 21.35
N GLU A 131 13.67 -9.29 22.51
CA GLU A 131 13.45 -10.15 23.68
C GLU A 131 12.38 -11.23 23.38
N GLY A 132 11.35 -10.89 22.59
CA GLY A 132 10.35 -11.83 22.11
C GLY A 132 10.83 -12.77 20.98
N GLY A 133 12.08 -12.61 20.51
CA GLY A 133 12.62 -13.43 19.41
C GLY A 133 12.11 -13.06 18.02
N CYS A 134 11.37 -11.97 17.87
CA CYS A 134 10.77 -11.50 16.64
C CYS A 134 11.69 -10.53 15.87
N GLY A 135 11.88 -10.77 14.58
CA GLY A 135 12.56 -9.82 13.69
C GLY A 135 11.64 -8.67 13.28
N LEU A 136 12.21 -7.59 12.75
CA LEU A 136 11.46 -6.45 12.18
C LEU A 136 12.00 -6.12 10.79
N LEU A 137 11.11 -6.05 9.79
CA LEU A 137 11.40 -5.64 8.43
C LEU A 137 10.46 -4.50 8.03
N GLY A 138 11.00 -3.39 7.54
CA GLY A 138 10.24 -2.29 6.96
C GLY A 138 10.19 -2.38 5.43
N ALA A 139 8.99 -2.20 4.85
CA ALA A 139 8.76 -2.18 3.41
C ALA A 139 7.94 -0.94 3.06
N HIS A 140 8.60 0.15 2.79
CA HIS A 140 8.06 1.49 2.69
C HIS A 140 7.92 1.93 1.21
N THR A 141 8.72 2.90 0.77
CA THR A 141 8.58 3.43 -0.59
C THR A 141 8.87 2.39 -1.70
N ASN A 142 9.62 1.33 -1.40
CA ASN A 142 9.74 0.19 -2.31
C ASN A 142 8.42 -0.57 -2.48
N ALA A 143 7.60 -0.68 -1.43
CA ALA A 143 6.27 -1.26 -1.52
C ALA A 143 5.27 -0.31 -2.18
N ASP A 144 5.43 1.02 -2.01
CA ASP A 144 4.62 2.02 -2.72
C ASP A 144 4.80 1.93 -4.24
N ALA A 145 6.03 1.76 -4.67
CA ALA A 145 6.38 1.75 -6.08
C ALA A 145 6.07 0.42 -6.78
N ALA A 146 6.23 -0.72 -6.09
CA ALA A 146 6.24 -2.06 -6.67
C ALA A 146 4.91 -2.50 -7.30
N VAL A 147 4.99 -3.51 -8.16
CA VAL A 147 3.84 -4.31 -8.62
C VAL A 147 3.12 -4.92 -7.43
N ALA A 148 1.80 -4.82 -7.41
CA ALA A 148 0.94 -5.25 -6.31
C ALA A 148 1.30 -4.59 -4.97
N GLY A 149 1.82 -3.38 -5.03
CA GLY A 149 2.16 -2.55 -3.89
C GLY A 149 0.98 -1.69 -3.40
N VAL A 150 1.29 -0.75 -2.50
CA VAL A 150 0.30 0.11 -1.82
C VAL A 150 -0.58 0.86 -2.81
N ASN A 151 0.03 1.53 -3.80
CA ASN A 151 -0.72 2.33 -4.77
C ASN A 151 -1.58 1.48 -5.71
N GLU A 152 -1.16 0.26 -6.04
CA GLU A 152 -2.00 -0.66 -6.82
C GLU A 152 -3.16 -1.22 -6.00
N ALA A 153 -2.99 -1.46 -4.70
CA ALA A 153 -4.09 -1.86 -3.83
C ALA A 153 -5.20 -0.80 -3.79
N LEU A 154 -4.84 0.49 -3.76
CA LEU A 154 -5.80 1.59 -3.88
C LEU A 154 -6.47 1.63 -5.26
N CYS A 155 -5.73 1.43 -6.35
CA CYS A 155 -6.30 1.34 -7.71
C CYS A 155 -7.36 0.24 -7.79
N GLU A 156 -7.06 -0.92 -7.23
CA GLU A 156 -7.98 -2.06 -7.23
C GLU A 156 -9.22 -1.81 -6.37
N ALA A 157 -9.05 -1.21 -5.18
CA ALA A 157 -10.16 -0.86 -4.30
C ALA A 157 -11.18 0.07 -4.99
N LEU A 158 -10.70 0.93 -5.88
CA LEU A 158 -11.52 1.84 -6.69
C LEU A 158 -11.85 1.31 -8.10
N ASN A 159 -11.46 0.07 -8.43
CA ASN A 159 -11.65 -0.54 -9.74
C ASN A 159 -11.12 0.34 -10.90
N LEU A 160 -10.01 1.03 -10.69
CA LEU A 160 -9.37 1.84 -11.72
C LEU A 160 -8.78 0.96 -12.81
N GLN A 161 -8.88 1.42 -14.05
CA GLN A 161 -8.36 0.75 -15.24
C GLN A 161 -7.19 1.52 -15.79
N GLY A 162 -6.24 0.79 -16.43
CA GLY A 162 -5.12 1.40 -17.09
C GLY A 162 -4.21 2.19 -16.16
N CYS A 163 -4.01 1.68 -14.93
CA CYS A 163 -3.16 2.34 -13.95
C CYS A 163 -1.71 2.36 -14.40
N GLU A 164 -1.11 3.54 -14.41
CA GLU A 164 0.29 3.79 -14.73
C GLU A 164 0.95 4.56 -13.56
N PRO A 165 2.26 4.43 -13.36
CA PRO A 165 2.98 5.24 -12.38
C PRO A 165 2.79 6.74 -12.64
N LEU A 166 2.52 7.50 -11.58
CA LEU A 166 2.35 8.94 -11.67
C LEU A 166 3.70 9.65 -11.93
N THR A 167 4.77 9.16 -11.27
CA THR A 167 6.13 9.68 -11.43
C THR A 167 7.19 8.62 -11.06
N ASP A 168 8.48 8.98 -11.16
CA ASP A 168 9.64 8.16 -10.78
C ASP A 168 9.63 6.75 -11.40
N GLN A 169 9.33 6.69 -12.69
CA GLN A 169 9.20 5.42 -13.42
C GLN A 169 10.48 4.60 -13.37
N GLN A 170 10.34 3.35 -12.97
CA GLN A 170 11.40 2.35 -12.88
C GLN A 170 10.93 1.05 -13.52
N GLN A 171 11.85 0.08 -13.67
CA GLN A 171 11.51 -1.26 -14.13
C GLN A 171 11.61 -2.24 -12.97
N GLN A 172 10.61 -3.09 -12.85
CA GLN A 172 10.60 -4.23 -11.95
C GLN A 172 10.48 -5.51 -12.77
N GLU A 173 11.45 -6.42 -12.63
CA GLU A 173 11.30 -7.78 -13.13
C GLU A 173 10.57 -8.63 -12.10
N LEU A 174 9.52 -9.33 -12.51
CA LEU A 174 8.76 -10.24 -11.67
C LEU A 174 8.32 -11.46 -12.50
N ALA A 175 8.69 -12.65 -12.07
CA ALA A 175 8.37 -13.92 -12.74
C ALA A 175 8.80 -13.97 -14.23
N GLY A 176 9.86 -13.25 -14.60
CA GLY A 176 10.39 -13.19 -15.97
C GLY A 176 9.68 -12.18 -16.88
N GLU A 177 8.82 -11.35 -16.33
CA GLU A 177 8.17 -10.24 -17.02
C GLU A 177 8.67 -8.90 -16.47
N GLU A 178 8.77 -7.88 -17.33
CA GLU A 178 9.15 -6.52 -16.96
C GLU A 178 7.91 -5.63 -16.78
N TYR A 179 7.84 -4.91 -15.67
CA TYR A 179 6.77 -4.00 -15.31
C TYR A 179 7.28 -2.58 -15.14
N CYS A 180 6.56 -1.61 -15.68
CA CYS A 180 6.80 -0.20 -15.38
C CYS A 180 6.14 0.13 -14.03
N VAL A 181 6.94 0.51 -13.05
CA VAL A 181 6.54 0.83 -11.67
C VAL A 181 7.03 2.21 -11.27
N GLY A 182 6.57 2.75 -10.14
CA GLY A 182 6.97 4.07 -9.66
C GLY A 182 6.02 4.61 -8.60
N THR A 183 6.23 5.88 -8.24
CA THR A 183 5.49 6.55 -7.17
C THR A 183 4.09 6.97 -7.62
N GLY A 184 3.08 6.70 -6.78
CA GLY A 184 1.68 6.97 -7.07
C GLY A 184 1.16 6.22 -8.30
N ARG A 185 -0.11 6.41 -8.61
CA ARG A 185 -0.74 5.86 -9.82
C ARG A 185 -1.70 6.89 -10.42
N VAL A 186 -1.90 6.78 -11.73
CA VAL A 186 -2.97 7.45 -12.44
C VAL A 186 -3.72 6.43 -13.28
N GLY A 187 -5.05 6.45 -13.20
CA GLY A 187 -5.91 5.50 -13.92
C GLY A 187 -7.26 6.11 -14.25
N VAL A 188 -8.14 5.34 -14.86
CA VAL A 188 -9.47 5.79 -15.25
C VAL A 188 -10.55 4.93 -14.60
N LEU A 189 -11.64 5.56 -14.18
CA LEU A 189 -12.83 4.86 -13.71
C LEU A 189 -13.53 4.15 -14.86
N ALA A 190 -14.05 2.95 -14.62
CA ALA A 190 -14.81 2.19 -15.63
C ALA A 190 -16.06 2.95 -16.12
N ARG A 191 -16.64 3.79 -15.26
CA ARG A 191 -17.71 4.75 -15.56
C ARG A 191 -17.44 6.06 -14.83
N PRO A 192 -17.88 7.21 -15.38
CA PRO A 192 -17.78 8.46 -14.62
C PRO A 192 -18.58 8.38 -13.33
N LEU A 193 -18.02 8.93 -12.24
CA LEU A 193 -18.67 9.13 -10.95
C LEU A 193 -18.69 10.62 -10.63
N THR A 194 -19.63 11.06 -9.83
CA THR A 194 -19.49 12.35 -9.16
C THR A 194 -18.40 12.27 -8.11
N LEU A 195 -17.81 13.41 -7.74
CA LEU A 195 -16.81 13.48 -6.68
C LEU A 195 -17.35 12.94 -5.36
N GLN A 196 -18.64 13.17 -5.08
CA GLN A 196 -19.30 12.63 -3.91
C GLN A 196 -19.39 11.10 -3.97
N GLU A 197 -19.88 10.51 -5.08
CA GLU A 197 -19.97 9.05 -5.24
C GLU A 197 -18.59 8.39 -5.11
N LEU A 198 -17.55 8.96 -5.73
CA LEU A 198 -16.19 8.45 -5.60
C LEU A 198 -15.68 8.52 -4.16
N SER A 199 -15.96 9.62 -3.45
CA SER A 199 -15.57 9.75 -2.03
C SER A 199 -16.30 8.73 -1.16
N GLU A 200 -17.58 8.45 -1.43
CA GLU A 200 -18.35 7.42 -0.72
C GLU A 200 -17.84 6.00 -1.03
N GLU A 201 -17.47 5.71 -2.28
CA GLU A 201 -16.86 4.43 -2.67
C GLU A 201 -15.49 4.25 -1.98
N LEU A 202 -14.65 5.30 -1.94
CA LEU A 202 -13.37 5.27 -1.24
C LEU A 202 -13.55 5.07 0.26
N ALA A 203 -14.47 5.80 0.89
CA ALA A 203 -14.75 5.66 2.33
C ALA A 203 -15.24 4.26 2.69
N ALA A 204 -15.99 3.60 1.80
CA ALA A 204 -16.44 2.22 2.01
C ALA A 204 -15.32 1.18 1.84
N ALA A 205 -14.29 1.49 1.04
CA ALA A 205 -13.16 0.61 0.79
C ALA A 205 -12.07 0.70 1.88
N LEU A 206 -11.93 1.86 2.52
CA LEU A 206 -10.92 2.10 3.56
C LEU A 206 -11.40 1.65 4.94
N PRO A 207 -10.48 1.23 5.84
CA PRO A 207 -10.81 1.11 7.26
C PRO A 207 -11.37 2.40 7.83
N ALA A 208 -12.35 2.27 8.72
CA ALA A 208 -12.94 3.42 9.39
C ALA A 208 -11.92 4.13 10.30
N THR A 209 -11.83 5.46 10.18
CA THR A 209 -10.98 6.31 11.01
C THR A 209 -11.76 7.49 11.55
N ALA A 210 -11.27 8.07 12.66
CA ALA A 210 -11.93 9.21 13.29
C ALA A 210 -12.02 10.45 12.36
N GLY A 211 -11.03 10.64 11.49
CA GLY A 211 -10.96 11.79 10.59
C GLY A 211 -11.85 11.69 9.35
N GLY A 212 -12.24 10.47 8.93
CA GLY A 212 -12.95 10.25 7.67
C GLY A 212 -12.18 10.78 6.47
N LEU A 213 -12.90 11.31 5.49
CA LEU A 213 -12.32 11.93 4.29
C LEU A 213 -12.56 13.44 4.28
N ARG A 214 -11.55 14.23 3.91
CA ARG A 214 -11.69 15.66 3.62
C ARG A 214 -11.65 15.86 2.11
N VAL A 215 -12.67 16.51 1.55
CA VAL A 215 -12.82 16.66 0.09
C VAL A 215 -12.83 18.13 -0.28
N ALA A 216 -12.03 18.48 -1.29
CA ALA A 216 -12.00 19.82 -1.87
C ALA A 216 -12.38 19.76 -3.34
N GLY A 217 -13.52 20.33 -3.68
CA GLY A 217 -14.13 20.31 -5.01
C GLY A 217 -15.65 20.36 -4.94
N SER A 218 -16.31 20.49 -6.09
CA SER A 218 -17.79 20.41 -6.15
C SER A 218 -18.23 18.95 -6.02
N PRO A 219 -19.18 18.61 -5.11
CA PRO A 219 -19.70 17.25 -4.97
C PRO A 219 -20.23 16.67 -6.29
N GLN A 220 -20.73 17.53 -7.19
CA GLN A 220 -21.32 17.15 -8.47
C GLN A 220 -20.32 17.12 -9.63
N LYS A 221 -19.04 17.44 -9.36
CA LYS A 221 -17.99 17.34 -10.39
C LYS A 221 -17.88 15.90 -10.88
N LEU A 222 -17.91 15.71 -12.21
CA LEU A 222 -17.72 14.39 -12.82
C LEU A 222 -16.24 14.03 -12.85
N ILE A 223 -15.92 12.87 -12.32
CA ILE A 223 -14.58 12.28 -12.27
C ILE A 223 -14.50 11.11 -13.24
N ARG A 224 -13.45 11.11 -14.05
CA ARG A 224 -13.09 10.01 -14.97
C ARG A 224 -11.66 9.53 -14.71
N ARG A 225 -10.72 10.48 -14.57
CA ARG A 225 -9.30 10.22 -14.41
C ARG A 225 -8.88 10.53 -12.98
N VAL A 226 -8.34 9.53 -12.32
CA VAL A 226 -7.96 9.59 -10.89
C VAL A 226 -6.46 9.46 -10.79
N ALA A 227 -5.81 10.42 -10.13
CA ALA A 227 -4.46 10.25 -9.60
C ALA A 227 -4.55 9.89 -8.13
N LEU A 228 -3.65 9.04 -7.65
CA LEU A 228 -3.61 8.65 -6.24
C LEU A 228 -2.20 8.36 -5.75
N CYS A 229 -2.01 8.55 -4.44
CA CYS A 229 -0.83 8.12 -3.70
C CYS A 229 -1.25 7.76 -2.28
N GLY A 230 -1.00 6.52 -1.85
CA GLY A 230 -1.13 6.12 -0.45
C GLY A 230 -0.14 6.92 0.41
N GLY A 231 -0.53 7.22 1.65
CA GLY A 231 0.28 8.08 2.52
C GLY A 231 0.36 9.53 2.07
N ALA A 232 1.40 10.25 2.52
CA ALA A 232 1.59 11.67 2.26
C ALA A 232 2.08 11.96 0.84
N GLY A 233 1.30 12.68 0.04
CA GLY A 233 1.58 12.91 -1.36
C GLY A 233 1.57 14.38 -1.80
N ASP A 234 1.73 15.35 -0.89
CA ASP A 234 1.76 16.77 -1.26
C ASP A 234 2.95 17.15 -2.18
N SER A 235 4.00 16.34 -2.19
CA SER A 235 5.15 16.52 -3.10
C SER A 235 4.85 16.15 -4.57
N LEU A 236 3.73 15.47 -4.85
CA LEU A 236 3.38 14.98 -6.18
C LEU A 236 2.45 15.94 -6.96
N PHE A 237 2.10 17.09 -6.43
CA PHE A 237 1.16 18.02 -7.06
C PHE A 237 1.52 18.42 -8.49
N ASP A 238 2.79 18.56 -8.82
CA ASP A 238 3.21 18.88 -10.19
C ASP A 238 2.99 17.69 -11.14
N ALA A 239 3.26 16.48 -10.69
CA ALA A 239 2.98 15.26 -11.45
C ALA A 239 1.46 15.04 -11.64
N VAL A 240 0.65 15.35 -10.60
CA VAL A 240 -0.81 15.33 -10.68
C VAL A 240 -1.32 16.28 -11.76
N ARG A 241 -0.83 17.52 -11.80
CA ARG A 241 -1.19 18.50 -12.85
C ARG A 241 -0.80 18.03 -14.24
N ALA A 242 0.38 17.44 -14.37
CA ALA A 242 0.87 16.90 -15.66
C ALA A 242 0.07 15.70 -16.13
N SER A 243 -0.55 14.95 -15.22
CA SER A 243 -1.39 13.80 -15.55
C SER A 243 -2.80 14.17 -16.04
N GLU A 244 -3.21 15.43 -15.92
CA GLU A 244 -4.56 15.91 -16.25
C GLU A 244 -5.67 15.12 -15.50
N ALA A 245 -5.42 14.73 -14.24
CA ALA A 245 -6.40 14.02 -13.43
C ALA A 245 -7.53 14.96 -12.97
N ASP A 246 -8.74 14.42 -12.92
CA ASP A 246 -9.93 15.15 -12.41
C ASP A 246 -9.90 15.29 -10.89
N VAL A 247 -9.25 14.33 -10.19
CA VAL A 247 -9.11 14.28 -8.74
C VAL A 247 -7.76 13.67 -8.36
N TYR A 248 -7.23 14.13 -7.24
CA TYR A 248 -6.08 13.52 -6.57
C TYR A 248 -6.47 13.01 -5.18
N ILE A 249 -6.20 11.74 -4.92
CA ILE A 249 -6.44 11.05 -3.64
C ILE A 249 -5.09 10.83 -2.96
N THR A 250 -4.93 11.32 -1.72
CA THR A 250 -3.72 11.14 -0.91
C THR A 250 -4.03 11.39 0.56
N ALA A 251 -3.01 11.43 1.42
CA ALA A 251 -3.14 11.68 2.85
C ALA A 251 -2.26 12.85 3.31
N ASP A 252 -2.44 13.26 4.56
CA ASP A 252 -1.61 14.26 5.27
C ASP A 252 -1.50 15.62 4.58
N LEU A 253 -2.52 16.00 3.81
CA LEU A 253 -2.52 17.30 3.15
C LEU A 253 -2.60 18.44 4.18
N ARG A 254 -1.53 19.21 4.25
CA ARG A 254 -1.46 20.42 5.08
C ARG A 254 -2.17 21.59 4.41
N HIS A 255 -2.60 22.55 5.22
CA HIS A 255 -3.37 23.71 4.75
C HIS A 255 -2.70 24.44 3.57
N HIS A 256 -1.46 24.87 3.70
CA HIS A 256 -0.81 25.67 2.65
C HIS A 256 -0.61 24.90 1.34
N PRO A 257 -0.03 23.69 1.31
CA PRO A 257 0.10 22.92 0.07
C PRO A 257 -1.24 22.68 -0.63
N ALA A 258 -2.29 22.31 0.12
CA ALA A 258 -3.61 22.08 -0.45
C ALA A 258 -4.25 23.38 -0.97
N SER A 259 -4.14 24.48 -0.22
CA SER A 259 -4.67 25.79 -0.62
C SER A 259 -3.96 26.32 -1.86
N GLU A 260 -2.63 26.28 -1.89
CA GLU A 260 -1.81 26.71 -3.02
C GLU A 260 -2.06 25.86 -4.28
N PHE A 261 -2.26 24.57 -4.11
CA PHE A 261 -2.63 23.70 -5.22
C PHE A 261 -3.95 24.16 -5.85
N ARG A 262 -4.99 24.39 -5.04
CA ARG A 262 -6.31 24.83 -5.51
C ARG A 262 -6.28 26.21 -6.17
N GLU A 263 -5.56 27.19 -5.58
CA GLU A 263 -5.40 28.50 -6.16
C GLU A 263 -4.69 28.42 -7.52
N GLN A 264 -3.69 27.55 -7.65
CA GLN A 264 -2.99 27.35 -8.92
C GLN A 264 -3.89 26.72 -9.98
N GLU A 265 -4.78 25.80 -9.60
CA GLU A 265 -5.80 25.24 -10.52
C GLU A 265 -6.73 26.35 -11.04
N LEU A 266 -7.19 27.25 -10.18
CA LEU A 266 -8.01 28.39 -10.60
C LEU A 266 -7.28 29.30 -11.59
N VAL A 267 -6.01 29.63 -11.32
CA VAL A 267 -5.19 30.46 -12.23
C VAL A 267 -5.00 29.79 -13.59
N ARG A 268 -4.89 28.46 -13.62
CA ARG A 268 -4.74 27.69 -14.87
C ARG A 268 -6.06 27.48 -15.63
N GLY A 269 -7.19 27.77 -15.00
CA GLY A 269 -8.52 27.45 -15.53
C GLY A 269 -8.83 25.96 -15.50
N THR A 270 -8.19 25.21 -14.59
CA THR A 270 -8.46 23.81 -14.26
C THR A 270 -9.14 23.73 -12.90
N ASP A 271 -9.63 22.56 -12.48
CA ASP A 271 -10.37 22.41 -11.23
C ASP A 271 -10.15 21.04 -10.57
N THR A 272 -8.93 20.49 -10.69
CA THR A 272 -8.58 19.21 -10.08
C THR A 272 -9.00 19.18 -8.60
N ALA A 273 -9.85 18.21 -8.25
CA ALA A 273 -10.33 18.03 -6.88
C ALA A 273 -9.27 17.34 -6.01
N LEU A 274 -9.39 17.49 -4.69
CA LEU A 274 -8.54 16.77 -3.73
C LEU A 274 -9.42 15.92 -2.80
N ILE A 275 -8.98 14.70 -2.53
CA ILE A 275 -9.48 13.86 -1.44
C ILE A 275 -8.30 13.54 -0.54
N ASP A 276 -8.40 13.95 0.73
CA ASP A 276 -7.43 13.69 1.76
C ASP A 276 -7.99 12.66 2.73
N CYS A 277 -7.35 11.50 2.80
CA CYS A 277 -7.76 10.37 3.63
C CYS A 277 -6.80 10.15 4.81
N SER A 278 -7.08 9.19 5.68
CA SER A 278 -6.13 8.77 6.70
C SER A 278 -4.93 8.09 6.05
N HIS A 279 -3.74 8.43 6.51
CA HIS A 279 -2.46 7.89 6.07
C HIS A 279 -2.45 6.36 6.23
N ALA A 280 -2.55 5.87 7.46
CA ALA A 280 -2.52 4.45 7.75
C ALA A 280 -3.65 3.67 7.06
N ALA A 281 -4.86 4.25 6.94
CA ALA A 281 -5.97 3.59 6.27
C ALA A 281 -5.69 3.40 4.77
N SER A 282 -5.11 4.39 4.09
CA SER A 282 -4.79 4.32 2.67
C SER A 282 -3.74 3.25 2.34
N GLU A 283 -2.84 2.96 3.27
CA GLU A 283 -1.76 2.00 3.11
C GLU A 283 -2.12 0.59 3.60
N SER A 284 -3.10 0.49 4.51
CA SER A 284 -3.50 -0.79 5.10
C SER A 284 -4.08 -1.79 4.09
N LEU A 285 -4.66 -1.31 2.98
CA LEU A 285 -5.21 -2.16 1.92
C LEU A 285 -4.16 -3.09 1.30
N TRP A 286 -2.91 -2.68 1.30
CA TRP A 286 -1.80 -3.48 0.78
C TRP A 286 -1.47 -4.70 1.65
N LEU A 287 -1.68 -4.63 2.97
CA LEU A 287 -1.19 -5.65 3.91
C LEU A 287 -1.68 -7.06 3.60
N ASN A 288 -2.98 -7.23 3.38
CA ASN A 288 -3.54 -8.55 3.04
C ASN A 288 -2.96 -9.08 1.73
N ARG A 289 -2.82 -8.22 0.73
CA ARG A 289 -2.25 -8.57 -0.56
C ARG A 289 -0.78 -8.99 -0.46
N ALA A 290 0.02 -8.26 0.32
CA ALA A 290 1.41 -8.61 0.58
C ALA A 290 1.54 -9.96 1.31
N ALA A 291 0.68 -10.20 2.29
CA ALA A 291 0.59 -11.44 3.03
C ALA A 291 0.27 -12.62 2.12
N GLU A 292 -0.78 -12.51 1.29
CA GLU A 292 -1.19 -13.53 0.33
C GLU A 292 -0.06 -13.85 -0.67
N ARG A 293 0.56 -12.82 -1.25
CA ARG A 293 1.66 -13.01 -2.21
C ARG A 293 2.87 -13.68 -1.60
N LEU A 294 3.26 -13.29 -0.37
CA LEU A 294 4.35 -13.95 0.33
C LEU A 294 4.03 -15.41 0.58
N GLN A 295 2.80 -15.70 1.05
CA GLN A 295 2.35 -17.07 1.30
C GLN A 295 2.35 -17.93 0.04
N GLU A 296 1.82 -17.42 -1.06
CA GLU A 296 1.80 -18.12 -2.35
C GLU A 296 3.21 -18.40 -2.88
N THR A 297 4.10 -17.41 -2.78
CA THR A 297 5.49 -17.56 -3.23
C THR A 297 6.24 -18.60 -2.41
N LEU A 298 6.11 -18.56 -1.08
CA LEU A 298 6.72 -19.55 -0.19
C LEU A 298 6.13 -20.96 -0.41
N ALA A 299 4.83 -21.07 -0.60
CA ALA A 299 4.18 -22.34 -0.93
C ALA A 299 4.70 -22.91 -2.25
N GLY A 300 4.91 -22.09 -3.27
CA GLY A 300 5.55 -22.46 -4.54
C GLY A 300 6.98 -22.99 -4.36
N GLN A 301 7.71 -22.47 -3.38
CA GLN A 301 9.05 -22.93 -2.98
C GLN A 301 9.01 -24.19 -2.09
N GLY A 302 7.82 -24.61 -1.62
CA GLY A 302 7.60 -25.80 -0.80
C GLY A 302 7.65 -25.55 0.70
N TYR A 303 7.49 -24.30 1.14
CA TYR A 303 7.37 -23.95 2.55
C TYR A 303 5.90 -23.71 2.94
N SER A 304 5.60 -23.96 4.21
CA SER A 304 4.29 -23.62 4.80
C SER A 304 4.54 -22.95 6.12
N ILE A 305 4.15 -21.69 6.22
CA ILE A 305 4.26 -20.87 7.43
C ILE A 305 2.91 -20.24 7.74
N GLU A 306 2.72 -19.82 8.97
CA GLU A 306 1.59 -18.98 9.34
C GLU A 306 1.85 -17.53 8.91
N ILE A 307 0.83 -16.88 8.33
CA ILE A 307 0.89 -15.44 8.04
C ILE A 307 -0.37 -14.80 8.58
N SER A 308 -0.22 -13.73 9.33
CA SER A 308 -1.32 -12.95 9.90
C SER A 308 -1.14 -11.46 9.62
N VAL A 309 -2.24 -10.73 9.67
CA VAL A 309 -2.28 -9.27 9.46
C VAL A 309 -2.94 -8.65 10.67
N SER A 310 -2.33 -7.59 11.22
CA SER A 310 -2.90 -6.85 12.33
C SER A 310 -4.21 -6.18 11.93
N SER A 311 -5.18 -6.25 12.83
CA SER A 311 -6.43 -5.50 12.73
C SER A 311 -6.45 -4.26 13.62
N LEU A 312 -5.35 -3.96 14.31
CA LEU A 312 -5.26 -2.77 15.15
C LEU A 312 -5.26 -1.53 14.27
N ASN A 313 -6.14 -0.60 14.62
CA ASN A 313 -6.13 0.71 14.01
C ASN A 313 -4.97 1.53 14.58
N THR A 314 -4.03 1.91 13.72
CA THR A 314 -2.86 2.73 14.09
C THR A 314 -3.01 4.20 13.70
N ASP A 315 -4.19 4.61 13.18
CA ASP A 315 -4.50 6.02 12.98
C ASP A 315 -4.39 6.76 14.32
N PRO A 316 -3.67 7.91 14.41
CA PRO A 316 -3.39 8.56 15.68
C PRO A 316 -4.60 9.30 16.28
N TRP A 317 -5.72 9.38 15.57
CA TRP A 317 -6.90 10.13 15.99
C TRP A 317 -7.99 9.22 16.54
N ASP A 318 -8.43 9.46 17.77
CA ASP A 318 -9.46 8.63 18.43
C ASP A 318 -10.87 9.05 18.04
N PHE A 319 -11.15 10.34 17.89
CA PHE A 319 -12.45 10.89 17.50
C PHE A 319 -12.33 12.29 16.90
N HIS A 320 -13.34 12.72 16.17
CA HIS A 320 -13.48 14.10 15.73
C HIS A 320 -14.74 14.74 16.35
N VAL A 321 -14.73 16.07 16.44
CA VAL A 321 -15.88 16.86 16.88
C VAL A 321 -16.38 17.68 15.70
N ASP A 322 -17.61 17.42 15.28
CA ASP A 322 -18.25 18.22 14.23
C ASP A 322 -18.47 19.65 14.74
N THR A 323 -18.01 20.64 13.99
CA THR A 323 -18.20 22.06 14.33
C THR A 323 -19.63 22.56 14.06
N GLY A 324 -20.52 21.70 13.54
CA GLY A 324 -21.94 21.95 13.42
C GLY A 324 -22.34 22.95 12.32
N GLN A 325 -21.40 23.35 11.46
CA GLN A 325 -21.70 24.19 10.30
C GLN A 325 -21.43 23.44 9.00
N THR A 326 -22.49 23.18 8.24
CA THR A 326 -22.32 22.86 6.83
C THR A 326 -21.67 24.08 6.18
N ILE A 327 -20.41 23.93 5.76
CA ILE A 327 -19.75 24.96 4.97
C ILE A 327 -20.51 25.01 3.65
N GLY A 328 -21.38 26.02 3.51
CA GLY A 328 -22.02 26.29 2.23
C GLY A 328 -20.92 26.45 1.19
N SER A 329 -21.06 25.76 0.04
CA SER A 329 -20.16 25.96 -1.10
C SER A 329 -19.95 27.45 -1.29
N ALA A 330 -18.70 27.92 -1.15
CA ALA A 330 -18.37 29.28 -1.55
C ALA A 330 -18.77 29.37 -3.02
N SER A 331 -19.88 30.08 -3.28
CA SER A 331 -20.26 30.44 -4.63
C SER A 331 -19.12 31.26 -5.18
N THR A 332 -18.41 30.72 -6.17
CA THR A 332 -17.44 31.47 -6.98
C THR A 332 -18.19 32.72 -7.46
N PRO A 333 -17.74 33.95 -7.17
CA PRO A 333 -18.32 35.12 -7.80
C PRO A 333 -18.05 35.00 -9.29
N CYS A 334 -19.09 35.27 -10.08
CA CYS A 334 -19.03 35.37 -11.55
C CYS A 334 -17.98 36.32 -12.05
#